data_c4517cfa41ccddf8022789e717969879
#
_entry.id   c4517cfa41ccddf8022789e717969879
#
_cell.length_a   1.000
_cell.length_b   1.000
_cell.length_c   1.000
_cell.angle_alpha   90.00
_cell.angle_beta   90.00
_cell.angle_gamma   90.00
#
_symmetry.space_group_name_H-M   'P 1'
#
loop_
_entity.id
_entity.type
_entity.pdbx_description
1 polymer ?
#
loop_
_entity_poly.entity_id
_entity_poly.type
_entity_poly.pdbx_seq_one_letter_code
_entity_poly.pdbx_strand_id
1 'polypeptide(L)'
;MLAWNVWDKGVVGSIGLQKAMFPIRHEWVFVFGTEPFAINRTWEKKAASITTENKRMSVRQRDGTTRYSHKGDMSQPLKAMESILPVMVELGSIRQEHPATFPVGLPLEYLRAMSNQGDLVIEPFAGSGSTLIACEQASRSCRAMELDPRYCDVIRRRWAEFTQGENCDWQALTPAIGNSNDGEE
;
A
#
# COMPACT_ATOMS: atom_id res chain seq x y z
N MET A 1 15.29 -10.82 2.70
CA MET A 1 14.30 -10.28 1.76
C MET A 1 13.32 -11.40 1.43
N LEU A 2 12.03 -11.15 1.60
CA LEU A 2 10.95 -12.12 1.36
C LEU A 2 10.34 -11.97 -0.03
N ALA A 3 10.15 -10.74 -0.49
CA ALA A 3 9.60 -10.46 -1.80
C ALA A 3 10.21 -9.21 -2.43
N TRP A 4 10.13 -9.18 -3.75
CA TRP A 4 10.49 -8.06 -4.58
C TRP A 4 9.31 -7.80 -5.53
N ASN A 5 8.68 -6.68 -5.35
CA ASN A 5 7.46 -6.32 -6.07
C ASN A 5 7.68 -5.06 -6.91
N VAL A 6 6.80 -4.84 -7.85
CA VAL A 6 6.79 -3.67 -8.74
C VAL A 6 5.49 -2.91 -8.52
N TRP A 7 5.59 -1.65 -8.13
CA TRP A 7 4.47 -0.75 -8.22
C TRP A 7 4.39 -0.16 -9.63
N ASP A 8 3.39 -0.56 -10.42
CA ASP A 8 3.08 0.05 -11.72
C ASP A 8 2.18 1.28 -11.49
N LYS A 9 2.72 2.45 -11.75
CA LYS A 9 2.05 3.74 -11.57
C LYS A 9 0.99 4.04 -12.63
N GLY A 10 0.83 3.16 -13.62
CA GLY A 10 -0.03 3.41 -14.77
C GLY A 10 0.57 4.44 -15.74
N VAL A 11 -0.30 5.20 -16.42
CA VAL A 11 0.14 6.27 -17.31
C VAL A 11 0.50 7.49 -16.47
N VAL A 12 1.78 7.68 -16.20
CA VAL A 12 2.28 8.92 -15.60
C VAL A 12 2.72 9.82 -16.73
N GLY A 13 2.23 11.07 -16.75
CA GLY A 13 2.72 12.09 -17.63
C GLY A 13 4.26 12.15 -17.52
N SER A 14 4.94 12.16 -18.65
CA SER A 14 6.40 12.11 -18.71
C SER A 14 7.04 13.22 -17.88
N ILE A 15 7.73 12.86 -16.83
CA ILE A 15 8.70 13.75 -16.21
C ILE A 15 9.86 13.86 -17.22
N GLY A 16 9.89 14.96 -17.96
CA GLY A 16 10.94 15.31 -18.90
C GLY A 16 11.30 14.18 -19.87
N LEU A 17 10.82 14.27 -21.09
CA LEU A 17 11.31 13.46 -22.21
C LEU A 17 12.82 13.66 -22.35
N GLN A 18 13.60 12.90 -21.62
CA GLN A 18 15.00 12.71 -21.97
C GLN A 18 14.99 11.88 -23.27
N LYS A 19 15.45 12.47 -24.36
CA LYS A 19 15.45 11.89 -25.71
C LYS A 19 16.15 10.52 -25.83
N ALA A 20 16.76 10.02 -24.75
CA ALA A 20 17.59 8.82 -24.74
C ALA A 20 17.14 7.72 -23.75
N MET A 21 16.01 7.87 -23.04
CA MET A 21 15.58 6.90 -22.02
C MET A 21 14.10 6.54 -22.15
N PHE A 22 13.78 5.29 -21.84
CA PHE A 22 12.37 4.86 -21.71
C PHE A 22 11.73 5.54 -20.50
N PRO A 23 10.47 6.02 -20.59
CA PRO A 23 9.74 6.57 -19.45
C PRO A 23 9.63 5.53 -18.33
N ILE A 24 10.06 5.90 -17.12
CA ILE A 24 9.94 5.03 -15.94
C ILE A 24 8.50 5.10 -15.42
N ARG A 25 7.79 3.98 -15.50
CA ARG A 25 6.41 3.83 -15.03
C ARG A 25 6.28 3.13 -13.70
N HIS A 26 7.36 2.67 -13.13
CA HIS A 26 7.31 1.79 -11.97
C HIS A 26 8.31 2.22 -10.91
N GLU A 27 8.02 1.77 -9.69
CA GLU A 27 8.94 1.78 -8.56
C GLU A 27 9.03 0.39 -7.95
N TRP A 28 10.17 0.13 -7.31
CA TRP A 28 10.41 -1.13 -6.63
C TRP A 28 9.89 -1.07 -5.20
N VAL A 29 9.24 -2.15 -4.76
CA VAL A 29 8.81 -2.32 -3.37
C VAL A 29 9.45 -3.60 -2.83
N PHE A 30 10.29 -3.47 -1.83
CA PHE A 30 10.97 -4.59 -1.20
C PHE A 30 10.27 -4.97 0.09
N VAL A 31 10.01 -6.26 0.26
CA VAL A 31 9.43 -6.81 1.47
C VAL A 31 10.50 -7.56 2.25
N PHE A 32 10.69 -7.15 3.49
CA PHE A 32 11.61 -7.80 4.42
C PHE A 32 10.84 -8.41 5.59
N GLY A 33 11.38 -9.47 6.16
CA GLY A 33 10.84 -10.11 7.35
C GLY A 33 11.87 -11.06 7.94
N THR A 34 11.67 -11.44 9.18
CA THR A 34 12.54 -12.39 9.90
C THR A 34 12.32 -13.81 9.41
N GLU A 35 11.08 -14.13 9.04
CA GLU A 35 10.67 -15.45 8.55
C GLU A 35 9.59 -15.34 7.46
N PRO A 36 9.41 -16.37 6.62
CA PRO A 36 8.29 -16.44 5.69
C PRO A 36 6.94 -16.47 6.43
N PHE A 37 5.95 -15.78 5.90
CA PHE A 37 4.59 -15.74 6.43
C PHE A 37 3.56 -16.03 5.34
N ALA A 38 2.37 -16.45 5.73
CA ALA A 38 1.26 -16.68 4.83
C ALA A 38 0.67 -15.32 4.38
N ILE A 39 0.53 -15.14 3.06
CA ILE A 39 -0.10 -13.95 2.49
C ILE A 39 -1.61 -14.17 2.43
N ASN A 40 -2.38 -13.21 2.95
CA ASN A 40 -3.83 -13.21 2.85
C ASN A 40 -4.27 -13.10 1.37
N ARG A 41 -5.36 -13.77 1.04
CA ARG A 41 -5.95 -13.68 -0.30
C ARG A 41 -6.95 -12.54 -0.32
N THR A 42 -6.65 -11.50 -1.07
CA THR A 42 -7.42 -10.25 -1.07
C THR A 42 -7.92 -9.85 -2.45
N TRP A 43 -7.32 -10.40 -3.51
CA TRP A 43 -7.67 -10.04 -4.87
C TRP A 43 -8.71 -10.98 -5.47
N GLU A 44 -9.71 -10.40 -6.13
CA GLU A 44 -10.69 -11.17 -6.88
C GLU A 44 -10.06 -11.90 -8.06
N LYS A 45 -10.44 -13.14 -8.25
CA LYS A 45 -10.05 -13.89 -9.45
C LYS A 45 -10.81 -13.34 -10.67
N LYS A 46 -10.10 -13.15 -11.78
CA LYS A 46 -10.77 -12.83 -13.05
C LYS A 46 -11.76 -13.94 -13.43
N ALA A 47 -12.95 -13.56 -13.91
CA ALA A 47 -14.02 -14.50 -14.24
C ALA A 47 -13.58 -15.67 -15.15
N ALA A 48 -12.69 -15.42 -16.13
CA ALA A 48 -12.13 -16.45 -16.99
C ALA A 48 -11.28 -17.50 -16.26
N SER A 49 -10.77 -17.19 -15.05
CA SER A 49 -10.01 -18.16 -14.24
C SER A 49 -10.90 -19.04 -13.37
N ILE A 50 -12.19 -18.70 -13.24
CA ILE A 50 -13.17 -19.43 -12.42
C ILE A 50 -13.78 -20.58 -13.24
N THR A 51 -13.89 -20.42 -14.56
CA THR A 51 -14.67 -21.33 -15.45
C THR A 51 -13.89 -22.51 -16.04
N THR A 52 -12.59 -22.63 -15.83
CA THR A 52 -11.81 -23.73 -16.42
C THR A 52 -11.76 -24.95 -15.51
N GLU A 53 -12.80 -25.77 -15.59
CA GLU A 53 -12.93 -27.02 -14.81
C GLU A 53 -11.84 -28.09 -15.07
N ASN A 54 -10.95 -27.95 -16.03
CA ASN A 54 -10.07 -29.06 -16.39
C ASN A 54 -8.66 -28.71 -16.88
N LYS A 55 -8.10 -27.55 -16.60
CA LYS A 55 -6.69 -27.30 -17.00
C LYS A 55 -5.71 -27.82 -15.95
N ARG A 56 -5.02 -28.91 -16.29
CA ARG A 56 -3.81 -29.34 -15.58
C ARG A 56 -2.76 -28.24 -15.72
N MET A 57 -2.29 -27.71 -14.60
CA MET A 57 -1.14 -26.79 -14.63
C MET A 57 0.13 -27.64 -14.74
N SER A 58 0.94 -27.35 -15.75
CA SER A 58 2.26 -27.94 -15.91
C SER A 58 3.33 -27.01 -15.34
N VAL A 59 4.21 -27.53 -14.52
CA VAL A 59 5.36 -26.81 -13.99
C VAL A 59 6.62 -27.48 -14.49
N ARG A 60 7.46 -26.72 -15.19
CA ARG A 60 8.76 -27.21 -15.63
C ARG A 60 9.72 -27.33 -14.45
N GLN A 61 10.30 -28.49 -14.25
CA GLN A 61 11.28 -28.75 -13.20
C GLN A 61 12.68 -28.25 -13.64
N ARG A 62 13.60 -28.10 -12.67
CA ARG A 62 14.99 -27.71 -12.95
C ARG A 62 15.74 -28.69 -13.84
N ASP A 63 15.34 -29.96 -13.84
CA ASP A 63 15.89 -31.05 -14.69
C ASP A 63 15.33 -31.07 -16.12
N GLY A 64 14.49 -30.06 -16.47
CA GLY A 64 13.86 -29.96 -17.79
C GLY A 64 12.59 -30.78 -17.94
N THR A 65 12.22 -31.62 -16.98
CA THR A 65 10.98 -32.39 -17.01
C THR A 65 9.76 -31.53 -16.71
N THR A 66 8.58 -31.96 -17.12
CA THR A 66 7.32 -31.28 -16.83
C THR A 66 6.52 -32.08 -15.82
N ARG A 67 6.27 -31.51 -14.65
CA ARG A 67 5.36 -32.06 -13.65
C ARG A 67 3.99 -31.43 -13.79
N TYR A 68 2.96 -32.23 -13.84
CA TYR A 68 1.58 -31.79 -13.79
C TYR A 68 1.16 -31.69 -12.32
N SER A 69 0.87 -30.48 -11.84
CA SER A 69 0.30 -30.31 -10.51
C SER A 69 -1.21 -30.52 -10.56
N HIS A 70 -1.75 -31.15 -9.53
CA HIS A 70 -3.19 -31.13 -9.33
C HIS A 70 -3.68 -29.69 -9.13
N LYS A 71 -4.90 -29.42 -9.58
CA LYS A 71 -5.58 -28.14 -9.35
C LYS A 71 -5.38 -27.69 -7.91
N GLY A 72 -4.79 -26.51 -7.72
CA GLY A 72 -5.02 -25.77 -6.49
C GLY A 72 -6.53 -25.57 -6.31
N ASP A 73 -6.96 -25.44 -5.08
CA ASP A 73 -8.38 -25.22 -4.78
C ASP A 73 -8.93 -24.02 -5.57
N MET A 74 -9.61 -24.30 -6.68
CA MET A 74 -10.20 -23.29 -7.57
C MET A 74 -11.53 -22.76 -7.01
N SER A 75 -12.01 -23.32 -5.89
CA SER A 75 -13.26 -22.95 -5.24
C SER A 75 -13.16 -21.59 -4.54
N GLN A 76 -11.95 -21.13 -4.20
CA GLN A 76 -11.78 -19.86 -3.52
C GLN A 76 -11.90 -18.68 -4.50
N PRO A 77 -12.78 -17.71 -4.24
CA PRO A 77 -13.00 -16.55 -5.11
C PRO A 77 -11.81 -15.58 -5.12
N LEU A 78 -10.98 -15.61 -4.09
CA LEU A 78 -9.87 -14.68 -3.91
C LEU A 78 -8.53 -15.36 -4.20
N LYS A 79 -7.58 -14.57 -4.72
CA LYS A 79 -6.18 -14.94 -4.92
C LYS A 79 -5.24 -14.08 -4.07
N ALA A 80 -4.02 -14.55 -3.87
CA ALA A 80 -2.98 -13.75 -3.26
C ALA A 80 -2.62 -12.53 -4.14
N MET A 81 -2.12 -11.47 -3.51
CA MET A 81 -1.55 -10.31 -4.17
C MET A 81 -0.43 -10.73 -5.13
N GLU A 82 -0.39 -10.11 -6.30
CA GLU A 82 0.64 -10.37 -7.31
C GLU A 82 1.88 -9.51 -7.06
N SER A 83 3.00 -9.86 -7.70
CA SER A 83 4.25 -9.09 -7.59
C SER A 83 4.23 -7.77 -8.37
N ILE A 84 3.25 -7.57 -9.26
CA ILE A 84 3.03 -6.30 -9.97
C ILE A 84 1.73 -5.71 -9.47
N LEU A 85 1.81 -4.50 -8.91
CA LEU A 85 0.72 -3.78 -8.27
C LEU A 85 0.30 -2.61 -9.16
N PRO A 86 -0.79 -2.72 -9.92
CA PRO A 86 -1.30 -1.63 -10.75
C PRO A 86 -2.12 -0.64 -9.90
N VAL A 87 -1.44 0.19 -9.13
CA VAL A 87 -2.07 1.24 -8.30
C VAL A 87 -1.81 2.59 -8.95
N MET A 88 -2.87 3.22 -9.44
CA MET A 88 -2.76 4.53 -10.10
C MET A 88 -2.32 5.61 -9.11
N VAL A 89 -1.46 6.51 -9.56
CA VAL A 89 -1.10 7.70 -8.79
C VAL A 89 -2.32 8.59 -8.60
N GLU A 90 -2.51 9.09 -7.38
CA GLU A 90 -3.54 10.07 -7.10
C GLU A 90 -3.14 11.42 -7.72
N LEU A 91 -4.04 11.98 -8.54
CA LEU A 91 -3.90 13.31 -9.13
C LEU A 91 -4.76 14.27 -8.30
N GLY A 92 -4.15 15.18 -7.55
CA GLY A 92 -4.91 16.13 -6.73
C GLY A 92 -4.06 17.08 -5.89
N SER A 93 -4.73 17.86 -5.03
CA SER A 93 -4.16 18.89 -4.16
C SER A 93 -3.03 18.39 -3.25
N ILE A 94 -3.12 17.13 -2.81
CA ILE A 94 -2.12 16.50 -1.93
C ILE A 94 -0.72 16.50 -2.56
N ARG A 95 -0.65 16.35 -3.88
CA ARG A 95 0.61 16.38 -4.61
C ARG A 95 1.26 17.77 -4.64
N GLN A 96 0.49 18.82 -4.41
CA GLN A 96 1.01 20.19 -4.27
C GLN A 96 1.59 20.43 -2.88
N GLU A 97 1.09 19.74 -1.86
CA GLU A 97 1.54 19.89 -0.48
C GLU A 97 2.77 19.03 -0.15
N HIS A 98 2.94 17.89 -0.85
CA HIS A 98 4.10 17.00 -0.66
C HIS A 98 4.64 16.49 -1.99
N PRO A 99 5.92 16.70 -2.32
CA PRO A 99 6.48 16.42 -3.65
C PRO A 99 6.58 14.93 -4.01
N ALA A 100 6.62 14.05 -3.03
CA ALA A 100 6.88 12.62 -3.21
C ALA A 100 5.83 11.75 -2.50
N THR A 101 4.55 11.89 -2.92
CA THR A 101 3.47 11.08 -2.37
C THR A 101 3.27 9.80 -3.17
N PHE A 102 2.96 8.72 -2.46
CA PHE A 102 2.36 7.53 -3.07
C PHE A 102 0.87 7.45 -2.70
N PRO A 103 0.03 6.81 -3.54
CA PRO A 103 -1.41 6.72 -3.29
C PRO A 103 -1.72 5.82 -2.10
N VAL A 104 -2.83 6.09 -1.41
CA VAL A 104 -3.32 5.30 -0.28
C VAL A 104 -3.52 3.82 -0.64
N GLY A 105 -3.93 3.55 -1.88
CA GLY A 105 -4.11 2.19 -2.38
C GLY A 105 -2.85 1.32 -2.34
N LEU A 106 -1.66 1.92 -2.45
CA LEU A 106 -0.41 1.15 -2.43
C LEU A 106 -0.17 0.47 -1.06
N PRO A 107 -0.06 1.19 0.07
CA PRO A 107 0.08 0.56 1.37
C PRO A 107 -1.16 -0.27 1.76
N LEU A 108 -2.36 0.10 1.30
CA LEU A 108 -3.59 -0.64 1.58
C LEU A 108 -3.54 -2.09 1.08
N GLU A 109 -3.01 -2.32 -0.13
CA GLU A 109 -2.83 -3.68 -0.66
C GLU A 109 -1.86 -4.51 0.20
N TYR A 110 -0.75 -3.92 0.63
CA TYR A 110 0.20 -4.60 1.51
C TYR A 110 -0.41 -4.90 2.89
N LEU A 111 -1.10 -3.93 3.49
CA LEU A 111 -1.76 -4.10 4.78
C LEU A 111 -2.77 -5.25 4.76
N ARG A 112 -3.61 -5.30 3.74
CA ARG A 112 -4.60 -6.38 3.57
C ARG A 112 -3.96 -7.74 3.37
N ALA A 113 -2.88 -7.79 2.58
CA ALA A 113 -2.20 -9.03 2.26
C ALA A 113 -1.35 -9.58 3.41
N MET A 114 -0.76 -8.70 4.24
CA MET A 114 0.32 -9.06 5.15
C MET A 114 -0.01 -8.83 6.64
N SER A 115 -1.21 -8.38 6.96
CA SER A 115 -1.64 -8.14 8.34
C SER A 115 -3.12 -8.48 8.53
N ASN A 116 -3.56 -8.52 9.78
CA ASN A 116 -4.94 -8.74 10.16
C ASN A 116 -5.55 -7.44 10.74
N GLN A 117 -6.88 -7.39 10.83
CA GLN A 117 -7.55 -6.28 11.51
C GLN A 117 -7.10 -6.21 12.97
N GLY A 118 -6.87 -4.99 13.46
CA GLY A 118 -6.38 -4.74 14.82
C GLY A 118 -4.86 -4.78 14.95
N ASP A 119 -4.11 -5.29 13.97
CA ASP A 119 -2.65 -5.32 14.03
C ASP A 119 -2.06 -3.92 14.09
N LEU A 120 -0.90 -3.81 14.72
CA LEU A 120 -0.13 -2.57 14.82
C LEU A 120 0.81 -2.40 13.64
N VAL A 121 0.72 -1.24 13.01
CA VAL A 121 1.59 -0.79 11.92
C VAL A 121 2.46 0.36 12.43
N ILE A 122 3.74 0.31 12.14
CA ILE A 122 4.70 1.37 12.44
C ILE A 122 5.16 1.99 11.13
N GLU A 123 4.98 3.31 11.01
CA GLU A 123 5.37 4.11 9.84
C GLU A 123 6.35 5.20 10.26
N PRO A 124 7.67 4.98 10.09
CA PRO A 124 8.68 5.93 10.55
C PRO A 124 8.88 7.14 9.63
N PHE A 125 8.29 7.15 8.43
CA PHE A 125 8.42 8.21 7.43
C PHE A 125 7.06 8.57 6.84
N ALA A 126 6.18 9.11 7.68
CA ALA A 126 4.75 9.25 7.36
C ALA A 126 4.44 10.17 6.18
N GLY A 127 5.29 11.18 5.92
CA GLY A 127 5.14 12.11 4.81
C GLY A 127 3.77 12.79 4.80
N SER A 128 2.95 12.50 3.80
CA SER A 128 1.57 13.01 3.72
C SER A 128 0.53 12.13 4.43
N GLY A 129 0.93 11.04 5.09
CA GLY A 129 0.04 10.16 5.86
C GLY A 129 -0.73 9.12 5.05
N SER A 130 -0.29 8.77 3.84
CA SER A 130 -0.98 7.76 3.02
C SER A 130 -1.09 6.39 3.71
N THR A 131 -0.05 5.96 4.42
CA THR A 131 -0.07 4.72 5.21
C THR A 131 -1.05 4.81 6.37
N LEU A 132 -1.15 5.95 7.04
CA LEU A 132 -2.09 6.14 8.15
C LEU A 132 -3.54 6.02 7.69
N ILE A 133 -3.88 6.67 6.57
CA ILE A 133 -5.22 6.55 5.98
C ILE A 133 -5.50 5.10 5.52
N ALA A 134 -4.51 4.41 4.95
CA ALA A 134 -4.65 3.01 4.58
C ALA A 134 -4.90 2.10 5.79
N CYS A 135 -4.26 2.37 6.93
CA CYS A 135 -4.50 1.67 8.18
C CYS A 135 -5.93 1.88 8.68
N GLU A 136 -6.43 3.10 8.65
CA GLU A 136 -7.80 3.43 9.01
C GLU A 136 -8.80 2.65 8.14
N GLN A 137 -8.65 2.69 6.81
CA GLN A 137 -9.48 1.92 5.86
C GLN A 137 -9.43 0.41 6.10
N ALA A 138 -8.31 -0.09 6.56
CA ALA A 138 -8.10 -1.52 6.76
C ALA A 138 -8.38 -1.96 8.21
N SER A 139 -8.78 -1.06 9.11
CA SER A 139 -8.99 -1.32 10.54
C SER A 139 -7.72 -1.84 11.24
N ARG A 140 -6.58 -1.20 10.96
CA ARG A 140 -5.30 -1.42 11.64
C ARG A 140 -4.97 -0.21 12.51
N SER A 141 -4.24 -0.45 13.61
CA SER A 141 -3.68 0.63 14.41
C SER A 141 -2.39 1.14 13.79
N CYS A 142 -2.22 2.46 13.65
CA CYS A 142 -0.99 3.04 13.11
C CYS A 142 -0.26 3.86 14.16
N ARG A 143 1.07 3.72 14.21
CA ARG A 143 1.98 4.63 14.91
C ARG A 143 2.91 5.23 13.88
N ALA A 144 2.71 6.50 13.59
CA ALA A 144 3.41 7.22 12.54
C ALA A 144 4.36 8.26 13.13
N MET A 145 5.50 8.46 12.47
CA MET A 145 6.45 9.53 12.78
C MET A 145 6.68 10.38 11.54
N GLU A 146 6.79 11.68 11.75
CA GLU A 146 7.12 12.64 10.71
C GLU A 146 8.03 13.72 11.31
N LEU A 147 9.10 14.05 10.60
CA LEU A 147 10.10 15.00 11.06
C LEU A 147 9.66 16.47 10.85
N ASP A 148 9.00 16.75 9.73
CA ASP A 148 8.57 18.11 9.40
C ASP A 148 7.20 18.40 10.02
N PRO A 149 7.10 19.37 10.96
CA PRO A 149 5.84 19.70 11.62
C PRO A 149 4.74 20.15 10.65
N ARG A 150 5.10 20.71 9.48
CA ARG A 150 4.11 21.09 8.46
C ARG A 150 3.43 19.84 7.88
N TYR A 151 4.15 18.74 7.70
CA TYR A 151 3.56 17.48 7.26
C TYR A 151 2.79 16.79 8.37
N CYS A 152 3.16 16.98 9.63
CA CYS A 152 2.32 16.54 10.76
C CYS A 152 0.92 17.15 10.67
N ASP A 153 0.80 18.45 10.36
CA ASP A 153 -0.49 19.11 10.18
C ASP A 153 -1.25 18.61 8.95
N VAL A 154 -0.55 18.32 7.85
CA VAL A 154 -1.16 17.68 6.67
C VAL A 154 -1.75 16.32 7.04
N ILE A 155 -1.01 15.48 7.78
CA ILE A 155 -1.47 14.15 8.23
C ILE A 155 -2.72 14.30 9.11
N ARG A 156 -2.69 15.19 10.11
CA ARG A 156 -3.78 15.42 11.06
C ARG A 156 -5.05 15.85 10.33
N ARG A 157 -4.94 16.82 9.42
CA ARG A 157 -6.05 17.30 8.59
C ARG A 157 -6.61 16.18 7.73
N ARG A 158 -5.78 15.48 6.97
CA ARG A 158 -6.21 14.38 6.09
C ARG A 158 -6.93 13.27 6.85
N TRP A 159 -6.43 12.89 8.02
CA TRP A 159 -7.08 11.87 8.84
C TRP A 159 -8.43 12.35 9.35
N ALA A 160 -8.52 13.59 9.84
CA ALA A 160 -9.77 14.15 10.32
C ALA A 160 -10.81 14.28 9.18
N GLU A 161 -10.41 14.80 8.02
CA GLU A 161 -11.28 14.90 6.84
C GLU A 161 -11.75 13.52 6.37
N PHE A 162 -10.87 12.53 6.38
CA PHE A 162 -11.23 11.15 6.01
C PHE A 162 -12.24 10.53 6.97
N THR A 163 -12.11 10.76 8.28
CA THR A 163 -12.94 10.12 9.31
C THR A 163 -14.23 10.88 9.61
N GLN A 164 -14.25 12.22 9.46
CA GLN A 164 -15.35 13.10 9.88
C GLN A 164 -15.92 13.94 8.73
N GLY A 165 -15.28 13.90 7.54
CA GLY A 165 -15.69 14.69 6.38
C GLY A 165 -14.91 16.01 6.23
N GLU A 166 -14.93 16.57 5.01
CA GLU A 166 -14.07 17.70 4.58
C GLU A 166 -14.26 19.01 5.38
N ASN A 167 -15.38 19.20 6.04
CA ASN A 167 -15.69 20.43 6.79
C ASN A 167 -15.49 20.28 8.32
N CYS A 168 -14.75 19.29 8.77
CA CYS A 168 -14.50 19.07 10.18
C CYS A 168 -13.49 20.08 10.75
N ASP A 169 -13.61 20.39 12.05
CA ASP A 169 -12.57 21.09 12.79
C ASP A 169 -11.42 20.14 13.14
N TRP A 170 -10.53 19.92 12.18
CA TRP A 170 -9.42 18.99 12.33
C TRP A 170 -8.46 19.38 13.47
N GLN A 171 -8.34 20.67 13.80
CA GLN A 171 -7.47 21.14 14.88
C GLN A 171 -8.01 20.73 16.25
N ALA A 172 -9.32 20.80 16.44
CA ALA A 172 -9.97 20.32 17.65
C ALA A 172 -9.95 18.79 17.78
N LEU A 173 -10.16 18.08 16.67
CA LEU A 173 -10.16 16.62 16.64
C LEU A 173 -8.78 16.00 16.88
N THR A 174 -7.74 16.68 16.44
CA THR A 174 -6.36 16.22 16.54
C THR A 174 -5.46 17.31 17.15
N PRO A 175 -5.68 17.70 18.42
CA PRO A 175 -4.92 18.78 19.03
C PRO A 175 -3.42 18.47 19.03
N ALA A 176 -2.58 19.49 18.79
CA ALA A 176 -1.16 19.36 18.98
C ALA A 176 -0.88 19.05 20.47
N ILE A 177 0.04 18.13 20.73
CA ILE A 177 0.53 17.91 22.09
C ILE A 177 1.28 19.19 22.47
N GLY A 178 0.75 19.96 23.42
CA GLY A 178 1.43 21.15 23.96
C GLY A 178 2.82 20.75 24.48
N ASN A 179 3.82 21.60 24.24
CA ASN A 179 5.08 21.45 24.93
C ASN A 179 4.79 21.53 26.43
N SER A 180 5.02 20.43 27.13
CA SER A 180 4.85 20.31 28.59
C SER A 180 5.95 21.09 29.36
N ASN A 181 6.27 22.29 28.90
CA ASN A 181 7.19 23.19 29.59
C ASN A 181 6.46 24.27 30.41
N ASP A 182 5.13 24.18 30.54
CA ASP A 182 4.38 25.07 31.42
C ASP A 182 4.25 24.43 32.81
N GLY A 183 5.28 24.53 33.63
CA GLY A 183 5.14 24.17 35.02
C GLY A 183 6.37 23.64 35.76
N GLU A 184 7.45 24.39 35.80
CA GLU A 184 8.34 24.42 36.95
C GLU A 184 8.65 25.88 37.26
N GLU A 185 7.84 26.48 38.15
CA GLU A 185 8.26 27.55 39.06
C GLU A 185 8.62 26.93 40.41
#